data_8a82fcb532330009f9d01af70491c564
#
_entry.id   8a82fcb532330009f9d01af70491c564
#
_cell.length_a   1.000
_cell.length_b   1.000
_cell.length_c   1.000
_cell.angle_alpha   90.00
_cell.angle_beta   90.00
_cell.angle_gamma   90.00
#
_symmetry.space_group_name_H-M   'P 1'
#
loop_
_entity.id
_entity.type
_entity.pdbx_description
1 polymer ?
#
loop_
_entity_poly.entity_id
_entity_poly.type
_entity_poly.pdbx_seq_one_letter_code
_entity_poly.pdbx_strand_id
1 'polypeptide(L)'
;MKMTVANESTKKVLSALFSRKMLSRKDIAQATGLSRAAVTYSVDELLRQGILLEKGVSEASPKGGPKPVNLCLNSEACLVISILVRPGDPIVQIVDITGEVRCKYPFLKQYYEDFSQMIDETVGLCRRAIEEFGRARFLGVGISVPGNIRNNEVVFSPYFDAKKLNLGKKFSQELGMDVFVERDVYNMAYGERWRGCAQKQTDFLCVWISSGIGSAAIVDSKLINGAMGLAGEMGFIAV
;
A
#
# COMPACT_ATOMS: atom_id res chain seq x y z
N MET A 1 2.53 18.70 1.47
CA MET A 1 1.22 18.89 0.77
C MET A 1 0.32 17.75 1.25
N LYS A 2 -0.79 18.04 1.96
CA LYS A 2 -1.75 16.97 2.27
C LYS A 2 -2.48 16.60 0.99
N MET A 3 -2.33 15.38 0.51
CA MET A 3 -3.17 14.85 -0.58
C MET A 3 -4.62 14.79 -0.07
N THR A 4 -5.45 15.70 -0.52
CA THR A 4 -6.86 15.70 -0.15
C THR A 4 -7.64 14.95 -1.22
N VAL A 5 -7.92 13.68 -0.97
CA VAL A 5 -8.86 12.92 -1.82
C VAL A 5 -10.27 13.31 -1.39
N ALA A 6 -10.78 14.39 -1.97
CA ALA A 6 -11.95 15.10 -1.45
C ALA A 6 -13.29 14.37 -1.66
N ASN A 7 -13.40 13.43 -2.61
CA ASN A 7 -14.67 12.79 -2.93
C ASN A 7 -14.49 11.35 -3.46
N GLU A 8 -15.59 10.61 -3.48
CA GLU A 8 -15.65 9.22 -3.92
C GLU A 8 -15.27 9.02 -5.40
N SER A 9 -15.58 10.01 -6.25
CA SER A 9 -15.19 9.97 -7.66
C SER A 9 -13.67 10.02 -7.84
N THR A 10 -12.99 10.87 -7.07
CA THR A 10 -11.52 10.97 -7.09
C THR A 10 -10.85 9.67 -6.61
N LYS A 11 -11.41 9.01 -5.59
CA LYS A 11 -10.93 7.69 -5.13
C LYS A 11 -11.05 6.63 -6.24
N LYS A 12 -12.20 6.60 -6.94
CA LYS A 12 -12.40 5.67 -8.07
C LYS A 12 -11.41 5.93 -9.21
N VAL A 13 -11.16 7.20 -9.54
CA VAL A 13 -10.16 7.60 -10.58
C VAL A 13 -8.77 7.12 -10.19
N LEU A 14 -8.33 7.36 -8.95
CA LEU A 14 -7.04 6.89 -8.44
C LEU A 14 -6.97 5.36 -8.45
N SER A 15 -8.00 4.66 -7.98
CA SER A 15 -8.05 3.20 -7.98
C SER A 15 -7.90 2.61 -9.38
N ALA A 16 -8.52 3.22 -10.39
CA ALA A 16 -8.36 2.80 -11.78
C ALA A 16 -6.92 2.97 -12.29
N LEU A 17 -6.25 4.07 -11.90
CA LEU A 17 -4.86 4.35 -12.29
C LEU A 17 -3.84 3.52 -11.48
N PHE A 18 -4.17 3.14 -10.24
CA PHE A 18 -3.37 2.19 -9.46
C PHE A 18 -3.34 0.80 -10.11
N SER A 19 -4.45 0.37 -10.69
CA SER A 19 -4.54 -0.94 -11.34
C SER A 19 -3.94 -0.97 -12.76
N ARG A 20 -3.82 0.19 -13.42
CA ARG A 20 -3.30 0.29 -14.80
C ARG A 20 -2.32 1.46 -14.92
N LYS A 21 -1.15 1.22 -15.51
CA LYS A 21 -0.06 2.20 -15.57
C LYS A 21 -0.44 3.51 -16.31
N MET A 22 -1.28 3.42 -17.32
CA MET A 22 -1.74 4.58 -18.12
C MET A 22 -3.19 4.39 -18.57
N LEU A 23 -3.99 5.44 -18.47
CA LEU A 23 -5.39 5.49 -18.93
C LEU A 23 -5.71 6.87 -19.48
N SER A 24 -6.53 6.92 -20.53
CA SER A 24 -7.17 8.17 -20.94
C SER A 24 -8.41 8.48 -20.06
N ARG A 25 -8.90 9.73 -20.10
CA ARG A 25 -10.16 10.11 -19.42
C ARG A 25 -11.34 9.22 -19.85
N LYS A 26 -11.35 8.77 -21.11
CA LYS A 26 -12.36 7.85 -21.64
C LYS A 26 -12.25 6.46 -20.99
N ASP A 27 -11.03 5.94 -20.89
CA ASP A 27 -10.79 4.63 -20.28
C ASP A 27 -11.13 4.63 -18.79
N ILE A 28 -10.81 5.73 -18.08
CA ILE A 28 -11.19 5.94 -16.68
C ILE A 28 -12.71 5.95 -16.53
N ALA A 29 -13.44 6.67 -17.39
CA ALA A 29 -14.89 6.70 -17.34
C ALA A 29 -15.49 5.30 -17.53
N GLN A 30 -14.97 4.55 -18.50
CA GLN A 30 -15.40 3.18 -18.77
C GLN A 30 -15.08 2.22 -17.60
N ALA A 31 -13.88 2.33 -17.00
CA ALA A 31 -13.44 1.47 -15.91
C ALA A 31 -14.18 1.74 -14.59
N THR A 32 -14.57 3.00 -14.34
CA THR A 32 -15.16 3.43 -13.07
C THR A 32 -16.66 3.56 -13.07
N GLY A 33 -17.30 3.59 -14.26
CA GLY A 33 -18.72 3.90 -14.42
C GLY A 33 -19.09 5.36 -14.14
N LEU A 34 -18.10 6.25 -13.97
CA LEU A 34 -18.32 7.67 -13.73
C LEU A 34 -18.72 8.40 -15.02
N SER A 35 -19.49 9.48 -14.89
CA SER A 35 -19.76 10.38 -16.01
C SER A 35 -18.48 11.06 -16.47
N ARG A 36 -18.43 11.46 -17.76
CA ARG A 36 -17.26 12.16 -18.33
C ARG A 36 -16.95 13.46 -17.58
N ALA A 37 -17.97 14.18 -17.13
CA ALA A 37 -17.82 15.40 -16.35
C ALA A 37 -17.16 15.14 -15.00
N ALA A 38 -17.59 14.08 -14.27
CA ALA A 38 -17.02 13.69 -12.98
C ALA A 38 -15.56 13.24 -13.13
N VAL A 39 -15.23 12.48 -14.19
CA VAL A 39 -13.85 12.10 -14.49
C VAL A 39 -13.00 13.32 -14.79
N THR A 40 -13.47 14.23 -15.65
CA THR A 40 -12.72 15.45 -15.99
C THR A 40 -12.42 16.28 -14.75
N TYR A 41 -13.44 16.55 -13.93
CA TYR A 41 -13.24 17.28 -12.67
C TYR A 41 -12.21 16.63 -11.75
N SER A 42 -12.33 15.32 -11.51
CA SER A 42 -11.41 14.59 -10.63
C SER A 42 -9.98 14.54 -11.18
N VAL A 43 -9.82 14.36 -12.50
CA VAL A 43 -8.52 14.34 -13.18
C VAL A 43 -7.85 15.70 -13.11
N ASP A 44 -8.59 16.78 -13.43
CA ASP A 44 -8.05 18.14 -13.42
C ASP A 44 -7.59 18.55 -12.00
N GLU A 45 -8.34 18.14 -10.96
CA GLU A 45 -7.95 18.34 -9.58
C GLU A 45 -6.65 17.60 -9.23
N LEU A 46 -6.52 16.32 -9.65
CA LEU A 46 -5.32 15.52 -9.41
C LEU A 46 -4.11 16.02 -10.22
N LEU A 47 -4.30 16.52 -11.43
CA LEU A 47 -3.25 17.19 -12.22
C LEU A 47 -2.79 18.47 -11.53
N ARG A 48 -3.73 19.30 -11.04
CA ARG A 48 -3.42 20.54 -10.32
C ARG A 48 -2.65 20.27 -9.02
N GLN A 49 -2.94 19.15 -8.34
CA GLN A 49 -2.18 18.68 -7.16
C GLN A 49 -0.83 18.05 -7.53
N GLY A 50 -0.52 17.85 -8.81
CA GLY A 50 0.69 17.17 -9.27
C GLY A 50 0.71 15.67 -9.00
N ILE A 51 -0.43 15.07 -8.65
CA ILE A 51 -0.55 13.62 -8.39
C ILE A 51 -0.59 12.83 -9.69
N LEU A 52 -1.18 13.41 -10.73
CA LEU A 52 -1.18 12.87 -12.08
C LEU A 52 -0.29 13.68 -13.00
N LEU A 53 0.15 13.02 -14.07
CA LEU A 53 0.83 13.61 -15.21
C LEU A 53 0.12 13.22 -16.50
N GLU A 54 0.13 14.11 -17.47
CA GLU A 54 -0.20 13.80 -18.86
C GLU A 54 1.05 13.26 -19.56
N LYS A 55 0.97 12.06 -20.13
CA LYS A 55 2.11 11.36 -20.74
C LYS A 55 1.76 10.82 -22.11
N GLY A 56 2.05 11.62 -23.14
CA GLY A 56 1.82 11.23 -24.53
C GLY A 56 0.34 11.12 -24.91
N VAL A 57 0.10 10.71 -26.14
CA VAL A 57 -1.22 10.52 -26.70
C VAL A 57 -1.37 9.09 -27.18
N SER A 58 -2.53 8.47 -26.98
CA SER A 58 -2.87 7.17 -27.56
C SER A 58 -3.12 7.28 -29.06
N GLU A 59 -3.16 6.13 -29.75
CA GLU A 59 -3.59 6.09 -31.14
C GLU A 59 -5.00 6.67 -31.32
N ALA A 60 -5.23 7.33 -32.44
CA ALA A 60 -6.54 7.88 -32.74
C ALA A 60 -7.58 6.76 -32.83
N SER A 61 -8.81 7.01 -32.39
CA SER A 61 -9.90 6.08 -32.58
C SER A 61 -10.11 5.80 -34.09
N PRO A 62 -10.41 4.56 -34.51
CA PRO A 62 -10.78 4.25 -35.90
C PRO A 62 -11.94 5.11 -36.44
N LYS A 63 -12.75 5.68 -35.54
CA LYS A 63 -13.87 6.58 -35.86
C LYS A 63 -13.47 8.06 -36.00
N GLY A 64 -12.16 8.39 -35.97
CA GLY A 64 -11.65 9.76 -36.00
C GLY A 64 -11.79 10.48 -34.65
N GLY A 65 -11.33 11.72 -34.59
CA GLY A 65 -11.36 12.59 -33.42
C GLY A 65 -9.96 12.86 -32.86
N PRO A 66 -9.84 13.81 -31.88
CA PRO A 66 -8.56 14.14 -31.29
C PRO A 66 -7.99 12.92 -30.56
N LYS A 67 -6.67 12.77 -30.63
CA LYS A 67 -5.95 11.68 -29.95
C LYS A 67 -6.14 11.80 -28.44
N PRO A 68 -6.54 10.73 -27.73
CA PRO A 68 -6.70 10.78 -26.28
C PRO A 68 -5.36 11.02 -25.59
N VAL A 69 -5.33 11.93 -24.62
CA VAL A 69 -4.18 12.15 -23.75
C VAL A 69 -4.16 11.08 -22.66
N ASN A 70 -3.02 10.44 -22.49
CA ASN A 70 -2.78 9.43 -21.45
C ASN A 70 -2.42 10.10 -20.15
N LEU A 71 -2.97 9.57 -19.07
CA LEU A 71 -2.74 9.98 -17.69
C LEU A 71 -2.01 8.86 -16.95
N CYS A 72 -1.04 9.22 -16.12
CA CYS A 72 -0.34 8.31 -15.23
C CYS A 72 -0.13 8.94 -13.86
N LEU A 73 0.14 8.12 -12.85
CA LEU A 73 0.56 8.58 -11.53
C LEU A 73 1.93 9.25 -11.63
N ASN A 74 2.12 10.34 -10.91
CA ASN A 74 3.41 11.02 -10.78
C ASN A 74 4.23 10.38 -9.66
N SER A 75 5.27 9.63 -10.00
CA SER A 75 6.16 8.96 -9.04
C SER A 75 6.84 9.92 -8.06
N GLU A 76 6.95 11.21 -8.42
CA GLU A 76 7.56 12.23 -7.56
C GLU A 76 6.55 12.93 -6.63
N ALA A 77 5.24 12.64 -6.77
CA ALA A 77 4.20 13.36 -6.04
C ALA A 77 4.25 13.09 -4.54
N CYS A 78 4.35 11.83 -4.15
CA CYS A 78 4.33 11.43 -2.75
C CYS A 78 4.97 10.06 -2.51
N LEU A 79 5.36 9.84 -1.27
CA LEU A 79 6.08 8.68 -0.77
C LEU A 79 5.31 8.04 0.39
N VAL A 80 5.58 6.78 0.62
CA VAL A 80 5.10 6.00 1.78
C VAL A 80 6.30 5.32 2.42
N ILE A 81 6.36 5.31 3.74
CA ILE A 81 7.27 4.45 4.48
C ILE A 81 6.62 3.08 4.60
N SER A 82 7.26 2.07 4.05
CA SER A 82 6.82 0.67 4.14
C SER A 82 7.73 -0.09 5.08
N ILE A 83 7.13 -0.70 6.10
CA ILE A 83 7.83 -1.44 7.15
C ILE A 83 7.33 -2.88 7.18
N LEU A 84 8.27 -3.84 7.17
CA LEU A 84 8.00 -5.22 7.54
C LEU A 84 8.63 -5.48 8.91
N VAL A 85 7.80 -5.74 9.91
CA VAL A 85 8.22 -6.06 11.28
C VAL A 85 8.27 -7.56 11.41
N ARG A 86 9.42 -8.16 11.10
CA ARG A 86 9.65 -9.61 11.21
C ARG A 86 11.05 -9.86 11.79
N PRO A 87 11.15 -10.61 12.91
CA PRO A 87 12.46 -11.02 13.44
C PRO A 87 13.24 -11.81 12.39
N GLY A 88 14.51 -11.48 12.22
CA GLY A 88 15.42 -12.11 11.26
C GLY A 88 15.39 -11.52 9.84
N ASP A 89 14.34 -10.79 9.46
CA ASP A 89 14.25 -10.11 8.16
C ASP A 89 13.38 -8.85 8.22
N PRO A 90 13.70 -7.89 9.10
CA PRO A 90 13.00 -6.62 9.16
C PRO A 90 13.36 -5.76 7.94
N ILE A 91 12.38 -5.02 7.42
CA ILE A 91 12.56 -4.16 6.25
C ILE A 91 12.00 -2.77 6.54
N VAL A 92 12.78 -1.73 6.26
CA VAL A 92 12.30 -0.35 6.11
C VAL A 92 12.64 0.11 4.71
N GLN A 93 11.64 0.51 3.97
CA GLN A 93 11.82 1.00 2.60
C GLN A 93 10.89 2.18 2.30
N ILE A 94 11.34 3.01 1.38
CA ILE A 94 10.56 4.13 0.86
C ILE A 94 10.02 3.72 -0.50
N VAL A 95 8.71 3.85 -0.65
CA VAL A 95 7.98 3.47 -1.86
C VAL A 95 7.25 4.70 -2.38
N ASP A 96 7.30 4.93 -3.68
CA ASP A 96 6.53 6.00 -4.30
C ASP A 96 5.07 5.56 -4.59
N ILE A 97 4.25 6.52 -4.98
CA ILE A 97 2.82 6.27 -5.29
C ILE A 97 2.62 5.28 -6.43
N THR A 98 3.62 5.02 -7.26
CA THR A 98 3.53 4.02 -8.34
C THR A 98 3.88 2.62 -7.85
N GLY A 99 4.35 2.45 -6.59
CA GLY A 99 4.76 1.19 -6.00
C GLY A 99 6.22 0.82 -6.26
N GLU A 100 7.02 1.74 -6.78
CA GLU A 100 8.44 1.51 -6.98
C GLU A 100 9.22 1.85 -5.70
N VAL A 101 10.18 0.98 -5.36
CA VAL A 101 11.03 1.17 -4.19
C VAL A 101 12.11 2.20 -4.53
N ARG A 102 12.11 3.31 -3.81
CA ARG A 102 13.08 4.41 -3.98
C ARG A 102 14.34 4.23 -3.16
N CYS A 103 14.20 3.68 -1.97
CA CYS A 103 15.31 3.43 -1.05
C CYS A 103 14.95 2.29 -0.09
N LYS A 104 15.99 1.55 0.34
CA LYS A 104 15.89 0.58 1.44
C LYS A 104 16.92 0.96 2.50
N TYR A 105 16.52 0.90 3.76
CA TYR A 105 17.39 1.18 4.90
C TYR A 105 17.79 -0.13 5.55
N PRO A 106 19.11 -0.44 5.59
CA PRO A 106 19.58 -1.65 6.23
C PRO A 106 19.48 -1.52 7.76
N PHE A 107 19.16 -2.60 8.43
CA PHE A 107 19.26 -2.73 9.87
C PHE A 107 20.70 -3.02 10.29
N LEU A 108 21.10 -2.59 11.50
CA LEU A 108 22.42 -2.83 12.05
C LEU A 108 22.63 -4.32 12.40
N LYS A 109 21.56 -5.02 12.76
CA LYS A 109 21.58 -6.43 13.13
C LYS A 109 20.58 -7.21 12.27
N GLN A 110 20.91 -8.45 11.96
CA GLN A 110 19.99 -9.38 11.33
C GLN A 110 19.02 -10.01 12.34
N TYR A 111 19.42 -10.10 13.61
CA TYR A 111 18.64 -10.70 14.69
C TYR A 111 18.66 -9.81 15.94
N TYR A 112 17.51 -9.68 16.58
CA TYR A 112 17.31 -8.91 17.80
C TYR A 112 16.77 -9.84 18.89
N GLU A 113 17.46 -9.93 20.00
CA GLU A 113 17.00 -10.65 21.20
C GLU A 113 15.82 -9.94 21.84
N ASP A 114 15.85 -8.61 21.85
CA ASP A 114 14.79 -7.75 22.33
C ASP A 114 14.07 -7.07 21.15
N PHE A 115 12.82 -7.41 21.00
CA PHE A 115 11.96 -6.85 19.96
C PHE A 115 11.82 -5.33 20.08
N SER A 116 11.88 -4.77 21.29
CA SER A 116 11.79 -3.32 21.49
C SER A 116 12.98 -2.58 20.87
N GLN A 117 14.19 -3.15 20.91
CA GLN A 117 15.37 -2.58 20.25
C GLN A 117 15.20 -2.52 18.73
N MET A 118 14.63 -3.58 18.13
CA MET A 118 14.32 -3.58 16.70
C MET A 118 13.32 -2.48 16.34
N ILE A 119 12.31 -2.27 17.16
CA ILE A 119 11.30 -1.22 16.93
C ILE A 119 11.92 0.17 17.07
N ASP A 120 12.79 0.39 18.05
CA ASP A 120 13.45 1.68 18.25
C ASP A 120 14.40 2.00 17.09
N GLU A 121 15.16 1.01 16.60
CA GLU A 121 15.96 1.18 15.37
C GLU A 121 15.07 1.46 14.15
N THR A 122 13.96 0.75 14.01
CA THR A 122 12.98 1.00 12.92
C THR A 122 12.50 2.44 12.92
N VAL A 123 12.15 2.98 14.11
CA VAL A 123 11.76 4.40 14.26
C VAL A 123 12.92 5.34 13.84
N GLY A 124 14.14 5.02 14.25
CA GLY A 124 15.34 5.77 13.85
C GLY A 124 15.55 5.81 12.34
N LEU A 125 15.40 4.65 11.66
CA LEU A 125 15.49 4.56 10.20
C LEU A 125 14.38 5.35 9.50
N CYS A 126 13.15 5.33 10.04
CA CYS A 126 12.06 6.15 9.52
C CYS A 126 12.33 7.66 9.65
N ARG A 127 12.87 8.10 10.78
CA ARG A 127 13.25 9.52 10.99
C ARG A 127 14.32 9.94 9.99
N ARG A 128 15.35 9.11 9.79
CA ARG A 128 16.38 9.34 8.78
C ARG A 128 15.79 9.48 7.38
N ALA A 129 14.85 8.60 7.00
CA ALA A 129 14.16 8.70 5.72
C ALA A 129 13.36 10.01 5.58
N ILE A 130 12.69 10.42 6.65
CA ILE A 130 11.92 11.68 6.68
C ILE A 130 12.84 12.90 6.50
N GLU A 131 14.00 12.90 7.11
CA GLU A 131 15.00 13.96 6.96
C GLU A 131 15.56 14.00 5.54
N GLU A 132 15.91 12.83 4.97
CA GLU A 132 16.51 12.71 3.64
C GLU A 132 15.56 13.12 2.52
N PHE A 133 14.29 12.67 2.55
CA PHE A 133 13.32 12.90 1.49
C PHE A 133 12.41 14.12 1.71
N GLY A 134 12.39 14.67 2.92
CA GLY A 134 11.52 15.77 3.31
C GLY A 134 10.11 15.33 3.76
N ARG A 135 9.73 15.74 4.97
CA ARG A 135 8.47 15.34 5.64
C ARG A 135 7.21 15.57 4.80
N ALA A 136 7.17 16.66 4.03
CA ALA A 136 5.99 17.05 3.25
C ALA A 136 5.67 16.09 2.10
N ARG A 137 6.61 15.22 1.70
CA ARG A 137 6.43 14.23 0.63
C ARG A 137 5.74 12.96 1.09
N PHE A 138 5.74 12.67 2.41
CA PHE A 138 5.20 11.42 2.91
C PHE A 138 3.69 11.50 3.16
N LEU A 139 2.95 10.50 2.67
CA LEU A 139 1.53 10.30 2.95
C LEU A 139 1.31 9.66 4.32
N GLY A 140 2.17 8.74 4.71
CA GLY A 140 2.06 7.98 5.95
C GLY A 140 3.00 6.79 6.00
N VAL A 141 2.71 5.89 6.94
CA VAL A 141 3.49 4.68 7.21
C VAL A 141 2.59 3.46 7.11
N GLY A 142 3.02 2.47 6.33
CA GLY A 142 2.40 1.14 6.29
C GLY A 142 3.27 0.13 7.02
N ILE A 143 2.72 -0.58 7.99
CA ILE A 143 3.44 -1.60 8.77
C ILE A 143 2.82 -2.97 8.50
N SER A 144 3.63 -3.89 8.02
CA SER A 144 3.30 -5.31 7.84
C SER A 144 3.83 -6.11 9.02
N VAL A 145 2.96 -6.88 9.67
CA VAL A 145 3.30 -7.64 10.88
C VAL A 145 2.78 -9.07 10.76
N PRO A 146 3.58 -10.10 11.08
CA PRO A 146 3.05 -11.45 11.25
C PRO A 146 2.21 -11.52 12.54
N GLY A 147 0.98 -11.98 12.41
CA GLY A 147 0.06 -12.11 13.53
C GLY A 147 -1.37 -11.70 13.23
N ASN A 148 -2.16 -11.45 14.27
CA ASN A 148 -3.54 -11.01 14.15
C ASN A 148 -3.65 -9.51 14.40
N ILE A 149 -4.26 -8.80 13.44
CA ILE A 149 -4.47 -7.35 13.48
C ILE A 149 -5.95 -7.07 13.55
N ARG A 150 -6.35 -6.17 14.43
CA ARG A 150 -7.72 -5.70 14.56
C ARG A 150 -7.74 -4.20 14.80
N ASN A 151 -8.48 -3.46 13.96
CA ASN A 151 -8.58 -2.01 14.08
C ASN A 151 -7.22 -1.29 14.16
N ASN A 152 -6.28 -1.66 13.30
CA ASN A 152 -4.93 -1.08 13.26
C ASN A 152 -4.05 -1.40 14.50
N GLU A 153 -4.46 -2.37 15.31
CA GLU A 153 -3.73 -2.82 16.50
C GLU A 153 -3.35 -4.28 16.37
N VAL A 154 -2.14 -4.62 16.81
CA VAL A 154 -1.69 -6.02 16.88
C VAL A 154 -2.34 -6.65 18.11
N VAL A 155 -3.25 -7.60 17.87
CA VAL A 155 -3.93 -8.35 18.95
C VAL A 155 -3.07 -9.53 19.41
N PHE A 156 -2.39 -10.16 18.47
CA PHE A 156 -1.50 -11.29 18.71
C PHE A 156 -0.37 -11.30 17.68
N SER A 157 0.83 -11.64 18.12
CA SER A 157 1.95 -11.96 17.24
C SER A 157 2.71 -13.15 17.83
N PRO A 158 3.20 -14.08 17.00
CA PRO A 158 4.05 -15.17 17.48
C PRO A 158 5.46 -14.72 17.90
N TYR A 159 5.84 -13.47 17.61
CA TYR A 159 7.19 -12.97 17.76
C TYR A 159 7.37 -11.96 18.90
N PHE A 160 6.29 -11.38 19.44
CA PHE A 160 6.36 -10.40 20.52
C PHE A 160 5.04 -10.31 21.30
N ASP A 161 5.11 -9.80 22.52
CA ASP A 161 3.92 -9.55 23.35
C ASP A 161 3.17 -8.30 22.85
N ALA A 162 2.13 -8.51 22.06
CA ALA A 162 1.31 -7.45 21.47
C ALA A 162 0.65 -6.54 22.53
N LYS A 163 0.36 -7.06 23.74
CA LYS A 163 -0.25 -6.27 24.82
C LYS A 163 0.67 -5.19 25.37
N LYS A 164 1.98 -5.35 25.21
CA LYS A 164 2.99 -4.39 25.66
C LYS A 164 3.37 -3.37 24.60
N LEU A 165 3.00 -3.59 23.33
CA LEU A 165 3.49 -2.77 22.23
C LEU A 165 2.40 -2.51 21.20
N ASN A 166 1.75 -1.35 21.31
CA ASN A 166 0.87 -0.85 20.25
C ASN A 166 1.70 -0.14 19.17
N LEU A 167 2.03 -0.89 18.10
CA LEU A 167 2.87 -0.39 17.00
C LEU A 167 2.25 0.83 16.32
N GLY A 168 0.97 0.79 15.99
CA GLY A 168 0.28 1.90 15.34
C GLY A 168 0.41 3.19 16.13
N LYS A 169 0.12 3.13 17.44
CA LYS A 169 0.22 4.28 18.34
C LYS A 169 1.67 4.76 18.51
N LYS A 170 2.63 3.84 18.74
CA LYS A 170 4.05 4.17 18.90
C LYS A 170 4.56 4.91 17.67
N PHE A 171 4.41 4.34 16.47
CA PHE A 171 4.91 4.97 15.25
C PHE A 171 4.19 6.28 14.92
N SER A 172 2.88 6.38 15.17
CA SER A 172 2.14 7.62 14.97
C SER A 172 2.63 8.74 15.88
N GLN A 173 2.89 8.45 17.15
CA GLN A 173 3.44 9.40 18.11
C GLN A 173 4.88 9.82 17.78
N GLU A 174 5.75 8.86 17.44
CA GLU A 174 7.17 9.10 17.17
C GLU A 174 7.42 9.84 15.84
N LEU A 175 6.57 9.59 14.83
CA LEU A 175 6.76 10.15 13.50
C LEU A 175 5.77 11.28 13.17
N GLY A 176 4.72 11.47 13.95
CA GLY A 176 3.67 12.45 13.70
C GLY A 176 2.91 12.21 12.38
N MET A 177 2.75 10.94 11.97
CA MET A 177 2.14 10.53 10.71
C MET A 177 0.97 9.58 10.93
N ASP A 178 0.11 9.48 9.91
CA ASP A 178 -0.88 8.41 9.84
C ASP A 178 -0.16 7.06 9.67
N VAL A 179 -0.54 6.07 10.46
CA VAL A 179 0.05 4.74 10.48
C VAL A 179 -1.03 3.70 10.25
N PHE A 180 -0.77 2.78 9.32
CA PHE A 180 -1.63 1.65 9.01
C PHE A 180 -0.87 0.37 9.31
N VAL A 181 -1.44 -0.49 10.15
CA VAL A 181 -0.86 -1.78 10.53
C VAL A 181 -1.75 -2.88 9.99
N GLU A 182 -1.16 -3.81 9.25
CA GLU A 182 -1.90 -4.94 8.68
C GLU A 182 -1.05 -6.21 8.69
N ARG A 183 -1.70 -7.36 8.57
CA ARG A 183 -1.06 -8.66 8.46
C ARG A 183 -0.15 -8.72 7.23
N ASP A 184 1.02 -9.31 7.40
CA ASP A 184 2.01 -9.43 6.32
C ASP A 184 1.45 -10.19 5.11
N VAL A 185 0.76 -11.33 5.32
CA VAL A 185 0.19 -12.10 4.21
C VAL A 185 -0.96 -11.37 3.50
N TYR A 186 -1.70 -10.49 4.20
CA TYR A 186 -2.74 -9.67 3.60
C TYR A 186 -2.13 -8.60 2.69
N ASN A 187 -1.08 -7.94 3.17
CA ASN A 187 -0.32 -6.98 2.36
C ASN A 187 0.36 -7.65 1.17
N MET A 188 0.85 -8.89 1.30
CA MET A 188 1.36 -9.67 0.17
C MET A 188 0.28 -9.91 -0.88
N ALA A 189 -0.92 -10.36 -0.47
CA ALA A 189 -2.03 -10.58 -1.40
C ALA A 189 -2.44 -9.28 -2.12
N TYR A 190 -2.49 -8.15 -1.42
CA TYR A 190 -2.70 -6.85 -2.04
C TYR A 190 -1.56 -6.46 -3.01
N GLY A 191 -0.32 -6.75 -2.64
CA GLY A 191 0.86 -6.52 -3.49
C GLY A 191 0.80 -7.34 -4.78
N GLU A 192 0.47 -8.63 -4.70
CA GLU A 192 0.29 -9.52 -5.85
C GLU A 192 -0.83 -9.05 -6.79
N ARG A 193 -1.92 -8.58 -6.21
CA ARG A 193 -3.02 -8.00 -6.98
C ARG A 193 -2.65 -6.67 -7.63
N TRP A 194 -1.85 -5.85 -6.96
CA TRP A 194 -1.47 -4.53 -7.47
C TRP A 194 -0.35 -4.61 -8.51
N ARG A 195 0.72 -5.36 -8.23
CA ARG A 195 1.95 -5.37 -9.04
C ARG A 195 2.46 -6.75 -9.39
N GLY A 196 1.92 -7.81 -8.80
CA GLY A 196 2.37 -9.18 -8.96
C GLY A 196 1.59 -9.97 -10.01
N CYS A 197 1.50 -11.28 -9.80
CA CYS A 197 0.88 -12.22 -10.75
C CYS A 197 -0.65 -12.20 -10.74
N ALA A 198 -1.28 -11.62 -9.68
CA ALA A 198 -2.73 -11.62 -9.52
C ALA A 198 -3.44 -10.35 -10.02
N GLN A 199 -2.80 -9.51 -10.85
CA GLN A 199 -3.36 -8.23 -11.32
C GLN A 199 -4.69 -8.37 -12.09
N LYS A 200 -4.92 -9.50 -12.73
CA LYS A 200 -6.14 -9.75 -13.51
C LYS A 200 -7.14 -10.65 -12.79
N GLN A 201 -6.81 -11.11 -11.59
CA GLN A 201 -7.63 -12.05 -10.83
C GLN A 201 -8.58 -11.30 -9.91
N THR A 202 -9.84 -11.71 -9.89
CA THR A 202 -10.85 -11.28 -8.92
C THR A 202 -10.86 -12.19 -7.70
N ASP A 203 -10.44 -13.45 -7.90
CA ASP A 203 -10.48 -14.53 -6.94
C ASP A 203 -9.15 -15.27 -6.94
N PHE A 204 -8.46 -15.30 -5.81
CA PHE A 204 -7.22 -16.06 -5.65
C PHE A 204 -6.89 -16.29 -4.18
N LEU A 205 -6.06 -17.30 -3.94
CA LEU A 205 -5.46 -17.58 -2.65
C LEU A 205 -3.96 -17.28 -2.73
N CYS A 206 -3.49 -16.39 -1.85
CA CYS A 206 -2.07 -16.15 -1.62
C CYS A 206 -1.63 -17.05 -0.45
N VAL A 207 -0.63 -17.90 -0.66
CA VAL A 207 -0.04 -18.76 0.38
C VAL A 207 1.42 -18.38 0.54
N TRP A 208 1.81 -18.07 1.75
CA TRP A 208 3.18 -17.77 2.14
C TRP A 208 3.75 -18.91 2.97
N ILE A 209 4.85 -19.50 2.52
CA ILE A 209 5.56 -20.59 3.23
C ILE A 209 6.96 -20.08 3.54
N SER A 210 7.30 -20.01 4.85
CA SER A 210 8.60 -19.57 5.36
C SER A 210 8.86 -20.26 6.69
N SER A 211 9.24 -19.54 7.76
CA SER A 211 9.30 -20.05 9.14
C SER A 211 7.92 -20.47 9.70
N GLY A 212 6.86 -20.10 9.01
CA GLY A 212 5.48 -20.47 9.26
C GLY A 212 4.70 -20.53 7.94
N ILE A 213 3.43 -20.90 8.03
CA ILE A 213 2.50 -20.91 6.88
C ILE A 213 1.39 -19.90 7.15
N GLY A 214 1.24 -18.93 6.26
CA GLY A 214 0.16 -17.97 6.28
C GLY A 214 -0.57 -17.94 4.96
N SER A 215 -1.84 -17.54 4.95
CA SER A 215 -2.56 -17.33 3.71
C SER A 215 -3.53 -16.15 3.75
N ALA A 216 -3.90 -15.67 2.58
CA ALA A 216 -4.90 -14.64 2.38
C ALA A 216 -5.75 -14.96 1.16
N ALA A 217 -7.06 -14.96 1.30
CA ALA A 217 -8.00 -15.16 0.20
C ALA A 217 -8.59 -13.84 -0.27
N ILE A 218 -8.57 -13.60 -1.56
CA ILE A 218 -9.30 -12.53 -2.24
C ILE A 218 -10.46 -13.18 -2.99
N VAL A 219 -11.69 -12.73 -2.75
CA VAL A 219 -12.91 -13.20 -3.43
C VAL A 219 -13.72 -11.97 -3.85
N ASP A 220 -14.23 -11.97 -5.07
CA ASP A 220 -14.91 -10.79 -5.65
C ASP A 220 -14.08 -9.50 -5.48
N SER A 221 -12.77 -9.61 -5.66
CA SER A 221 -11.84 -8.50 -5.49
C SER A 221 -11.76 -7.95 -4.05
N LYS A 222 -12.23 -8.66 -3.05
CA LYS A 222 -12.21 -8.28 -1.64
C LYS A 222 -11.42 -9.28 -0.81
N LEU A 223 -10.65 -8.79 0.12
CA LEU A 223 -9.97 -9.63 1.09
C LEU A 223 -11.01 -10.28 2.02
N ILE A 224 -10.89 -11.58 2.21
CA ILE A 224 -11.69 -12.34 3.17
C ILE A 224 -11.00 -12.23 4.54
N ASN A 225 -11.62 -11.48 5.42
CA ASN A 225 -11.07 -11.20 6.76
C ASN A 225 -11.59 -12.17 7.82
N GLY A 226 -12.77 -12.75 7.59
CA GLY A 226 -13.49 -13.53 8.60
C GLY A 226 -14.06 -12.65 9.72
N ALA A 227 -14.94 -13.19 10.52
CA ALA A 227 -15.61 -12.46 11.60
C ALA A 227 -14.66 -11.94 12.68
N MET A 228 -13.56 -12.65 12.93
CA MET A 228 -12.56 -12.31 13.94
C MET A 228 -11.22 -11.86 13.38
N GLY A 229 -11.12 -11.62 12.06
CA GLY A 229 -9.84 -11.28 11.40
C GLY A 229 -8.87 -12.46 11.32
N LEU A 230 -9.36 -13.69 11.38
CA LEU A 230 -8.54 -14.93 11.43
C LEU A 230 -8.65 -15.75 10.13
N ALA A 231 -9.27 -15.25 9.09
CA ALA A 231 -9.31 -15.96 7.82
C ALA A 231 -7.89 -16.19 7.30
N GLY A 232 -7.64 -17.37 6.73
CA GLY A 232 -6.35 -17.70 6.14
C GLY A 232 -5.32 -18.28 7.11
N GLU A 233 -5.69 -18.66 8.33
CA GLU A 233 -4.79 -19.31 9.29
C GLU A 233 -4.54 -20.79 8.95
N MET A 234 -4.09 -21.07 7.71
CA MET A 234 -3.87 -22.43 7.21
C MET A 234 -2.76 -23.19 7.94
N GLY A 235 -1.80 -22.47 8.53
CA GLY A 235 -0.73 -23.10 9.31
C GLY A 235 -1.18 -23.81 10.57
N PHE A 236 -2.42 -23.61 11.01
CA PHE A 236 -3.02 -24.29 12.17
C PHE A 236 -3.95 -25.46 11.80
N ILE A 237 -4.05 -25.82 10.51
CA ILE A 237 -4.82 -26.99 10.09
C ILE A 237 -4.07 -28.25 10.51
N ALA A 238 -4.72 -29.08 11.32
CA ALA A 238 -4.18 -30.42 11.67
C ALA A 238 -4.28 -31.33 10.44
N VAL A 239 -3.18 -32.02 10.11
CA VAL A 239 -3.07 -33.00 9.03
C VAL A 239 -2.94 -34.39 9.65
#